data_ae2cb95c2553dbb955215e1ccc3bf824
#
_entry.id   ae2cb95c2553dbb955215e1ccc3bf824
#
_cell.length_a   1.000
_cell.length_b   1.000
_cell.length_c   1.000
_cell.angle_alpha   90.00
_cell.angle_beta   90.00
_cell.angle_gamma   90.00
#
_symmetry.space_group_name_H-M   'P 1'
#
loop_
_entity.id
_entity.type
_entity.pdbx_description
1 polymer ?
#
loop_
_entity_poly.entity_id
_entity_poly.type
_entity_poly.pdbx_seq_one_letter_code
_entity_poly.pdbx_strand_id
1 'polypeptide(L)'
;MKKNFLLIVCLHFLMTLAAQQADKYILLKPDRVFDGVQMQTGWVVLVKNNTIEQAGAMTFKLPAGTQIIELKGQTLLPGLIEGHSHLFLHPYNETSWDDQVLKESRAERTARAVNHAKATLLAGFTTVRDLGTEGAMYDDAGLKKAIEKGVIPGPRMIIATRAIVARGAYGPKSENPDVDLPQGAEEVAGLEELSKAIRSQIGHGADLIKVYADYRYGPNGESQPTFSEIEMGWLVGNTVSSGRKAVAHASTPEGMKRAINAGVSSIEHGDDGTEEVFKLMKEKGVALCPTLAAGEAVEQYRGWKKGIDPEPSRIVNKRKTFQLALQAGVTICMGGDAGVYAHGDNAREMELMVDYGMKPLEVLRAATAVNADVFGYANKIGRIKKGLAADIIAVEGDPLADIKNIRHIKLVIKDGTIYKK
;
A
#
# COMPACT_ATOMS: atom_id res chain seq x y z
N MET A 1 -42.55 -2.39 -73.49
CA MET A 1 -41.37 -1.53 -73.26
C MET A 1 -41.10 -1.52 -71.75
N LYS A 2 -40.13 -2.31 -71.25
CA LYS A 2 -39.76 -2.37 -69.87
C LYS A 2 -38.43 -1.60 -69.71
N LYS A 3 -38.42 -0.53 -68.96
CA LYS A 3 -37.22 0.25 -68.60
C LYS A 3 -36.60 -0.37 -67.33
N ASN A 4 -35.41 -0.93 -67.48
CA ASN A 4 -34.59 -1.39 -66.34
C ASN A 4 -33.91 -0.15 -65.73
N PHE A 5 -34.17 0.08 -64.43
CA PHE A 5 -33.48 1.07 -63.61
C PHE A 5 -32.33 0.36 -62.89
N LEU A 6 -31.07 0.68 -63.28
CA LEU A 6 -29.87 0.15 -62.67
C LEU A 6 -29.51 1.03 -61.46
N LEU A 7 -29.70 0.50 -60.26
CA LEU A 7 -29.36 1.17 -59.01
C LEU A 7 -27.89 0.85 -58.70
N ILE A 8 -27.02 1.86 -58.88
CA ILE A 8 -25.60 1.78 -58.47
C ILE A 8 -25.51 2.12 -56.98
N VAL A 9 -25.33 1.11 -56.13
CA VAL A 9 -25.03 1.31 -54.71
C VAL A 9 -23.52 1.54 -54.54
N CYS A 10 -23.11 2.77 -54.35
CA CYS A 10 -21.73 3.14 -53.94
C CYS A 10 -21.54 2.77 -52.46
N LEU A 11 -20.92 1.62 -52.20
CA LEU A 11 -20.46 1.24 -50.87
C LEU A 11 -19.23 2.10 -50.53
N HIS A 12 -19.39 3.16 -49.77
CA HIS A 12 -18.25 3.90 -49.15
C HIS A 12 -17.77 3.08 -47.99
N PHE A 13 -16.68 2.34 -48.19
CA PHE A 13 -15.88 1.73 -47.11
C PHE A 13 -15.17 2.87 -46.38
N LEU A 14 -15.74 3.39 -45.29
CA LEU A 14 -15.08 4.23 -44.33
C LEU A 14 -14.07 3.37 -43.56
N MET A 15 -12.85 3.26 -44.10
CA MET A 15 -11.71 2.84 -43.30
C MET A 15 -11.45 3.95 -42.26
N THR A 16 -11.94 3.76 -41.04
CA THR A 16 -11.44 4.49 -39.90
C THR A 16 -10.00 4.05 -39.69
N LEU A 17 -9.04 4.80 -40.24
CA LEU A 17 -7.65 4.73 -39.78
C LEU A 17 -7.68 5.19 -38.31
N ALA A 18 -7.71 4.23 -37.39
CA ALA A 18 -7.29 4.50 -36.04
C ALA A 18 -5.84 4.97 -36.15
N ALA A 19 -5.62 6.28 -36.03
CA ALA A 19 -4.28 6.84 -35.97
C ALA A 19 -3.56 6.12 -34.85
N GLN A 20 -2.63 5.21 -35.20
CA GLN A 20 -1.82 4.49 -34.23
C GLN A 20 -0.98 5.56 -33.53
N GLN A 21 -1.32 5.82 -32.27
CA GLN A 21 -0.60 6.83 -31.49
C GLN A 21 0.87 6.46 -31.48
N ALA A 22 1.74 7.35 -31.96
CA ALA A 22 3.17 7.07 -32.04
C ALA A 22 3.72 6.74 -30.64
N ASP A 23 4.56 5.72 -30.57
CA ASP A 23 5.21 5.31 -29.32
C ASP A 23 5.98 6.48 -28.71
N LYS A 24 5.73 6.75 -27.43
CA LYS A 24 6.44 7.75 -26.65
C LYS A 24 7.61 7.11 -25.93
N TYR A 25 8.81 7.66 -26.14
CA TYR A 25 10.03 7.17 -25.50
C TYR A 25 10.62 8.22 -24.57
N ILE A 26 11.04 7.80 -23.36
CA ILE A 26 11.74 8.63 -22.38
C ILE A 26 12.99 7.89 -21.94
N LEU A 27 14.17 8.50 -22.13
CA LEU A 27 15.44 8.01 -21.60
C LEU A 27 15.77 8.76 -20.31
N LEU A 28 15.95 8.02 -19.23
CA LEU A 28 16.39 8.50 -17.92
C LEU A 28 17.85 8.20 -17.73
N LYS A 29 18.67 9.24 -17.40
CA LYS A 29 20.12 9.14 -17.25
C LYS A 29 20.54 9.61 -15.85
N PRO A 30 20.42 8.76 -14.83
CA PRO A 30 20.84 9.06 -13.46
C PRO A 30 22.32 8.73 -13.24
N ASP A 31 22.88 9.15 -12.09
CA ASP A 31 24.19 8.68 -11.64
C ASP A 31 24.14 7.24 -11.10
N ARG A 32 23.01 6.87 -10.48
CA ARG A 32 22.78 5.57 -9.85
C ARG A 32 21.37 5.05 -10.13
N VAL A 33 21.21 3.73 -10.19
CA VAL A 33 19.91 3.04 -10.31
C VAL A 33 19.83 1.98 -9.23
N PHE A 34 18.89 2.11 -8.31
CA PHE A 34 18.46 0.99 -7.48
C PHE A 34 17.44 0.18 -8.27
N ASP A 35 17.76 -1.05 -8.63
CA ASP A 35 16.92 -1.86 -9.53
C ASP A 35 15.76 -2.60 -8.81
N GLY A 36 15.65 -2.42 -7.50
CA GLY A 36 14.73 -3.15 -6.60
C GLY A 36 15.44 -4.25 -5.81
N VAL A 37 16.68 -4.60 -6.18
CA VAL A 37 17.50 -5.62 -5.52
C VAL A 37 18.81 -5.05 -5.02
N GLN A 38 19.50 -4.28 -5.87
CA GLN A 38 20.80 -3.70 -5.56
C GLN A 38 21.03 -2.38 -6.31
N MET A 39 22.06 -1.64 -5.91
CA MET A 39 22.47 -0.41 -6.58
C MET A 39 23.33 -0.74 -7.79
N GLN A 40 23.01 -0.11 -8.92
CA GLN A 40 23.72 -0.19 -10.18
C GLN A 40 24.34 1.15 -10.54
N THR A 41 25.50 1.15 -11.17
CA THR A 41 26.17 2.34 -11.72
C THR A 41 26.30 2.23 -13.23
N GLY A 42 26.29 3.38 -13.94
CA GLY A 42 26.38 3.41 -15.40
C GLY A 42 25.14 2.89 -16.13
N TRP A 43 24.04 2.68 -15.41
CA TRP A 43 22.77 2.29 -16.01
C TRP A 43 21.97 3.51 -16.47
N VAL A 44 21.27 3.31 -17.59
CA VAL A 44 20.18 4.17 -18.05
C VAL A 44 18.89 3.37 -18.12
N VAL A 45 17.74 4.07 -18.11
CA VAL A 45 16.43 3.42 -18.21
C VAL A 45 15.66 4.05 -19.38
N LEU A 46 15.28 3.23 -20.34
CA LEU A 46 14.42 3.61 -21.46
C LEU A 46 12.98 3.16 -21.14
N VAL A 47 12.08 4.12 -21.08
CA VAL A 47 10.63 3.91 -20.95
C VAL A 47 10.01 4.00 -22.34
N LYS A 48 9.12 3.06 -22.66
CA LYS A 48 8.25 3.07 -23.82
C LYS A 48 6.80 3.08 -23.37
N ASN A 49 6.08 4.14 -23.67
CA ASN A 49 4.68 4.32 -23.24
C ASN A 49 4.55 4.16 -21.71
N ASN A 50 3.97 3.06 -21.24
CA ASN A 50 3.73 2.77 -19.83
C ASN A 50 4.65 1.67 -19.24
N THR A 51 5.64 1.20 -20.00
CA THR A 51 6.53 0.10 -19.59
C THR A 51 8.01 0.45 -19.69
N ILE A 52 8.82 -0.25 -18.92
CA ILE A 52 10.28 -0.20 -19.04
C ILE A 52 10.69 -1.04 -20.24
N GLU A 53 11.24 -0.41 -21.27
CA GLU A 53 11.72 -1.07 -22.50
C GLU A 53 13.12 -1.63 -22.32
N GLN A 54 14.02 -0.87 -21.66
CA GLN A 54 15.40 -1.26 -21.39
C GLN A 54 15.87 -0.68 -20.05
N ALA A 55 16.70 -1.42 -19.35
CA ALA A 55 17.45 -0.95 -18.18
C ALA A 55 18.83 -1.60 -18.19
N GLY A 56 19.89 -0.80 -18.03
CA GLY A 56 21.29 -1.26 -18.07
C GLY A 56 22.23 -0.26 -18.73
N ALA A 57 23.43 -0.72 -19.09
CA ALA A 57 24.38 0.11 -19.85
C ALA A 57 23.78 0.53 -21.21
N MET A 58 24.10 1.74 -21.65
CA MET A 58 23.57 2.28 -22.91
C MET A 58 24.28 1.65 -24.12
N THR A 59 23.88 0.43 -24.47
CA THR A 59 24.43 -0.34 -25.61
C THR A 59 23.47 -0.41 -26.80
N PHE A 60 22.35 0.32 -26.76
CA PHE A 60 21.28 0.30 -27.75
C PHE A 60 21.13 1.65 -28.45
N LYS A 61 20.60 1.63 -29.69
CA LYS A 61 20.26 2.85 -30.42
C LYS A 61 18.92 3.42 -29.93
N LEU A 62 18.89 4.73 -29.68
CA LEU A 62 17.66 5.40 -29.27
C LEU A 62 16.68 5.51 -30.43
N PRO A 63 15.38 5.24 -30.18
CA PRO A 63 14.31 5.56 -31.12
C PRO A 63 14.27 7.07 -31.42
N ALA A 64 13.87 7.42 -32.64
CA ALA A 64 13.71 8.82 -33.02
C ALA A 64 12.63 9.51 -32.13
N GLY A 65 12.86 10.76 -31.76
CA GLY A 65 11.94 11.52 -30.90
C GLY A 65 11.99 11.14 -29.41
N THR A 66 12.98 10.33 -28.98
CA THR A 66 13.16 10.01 -27.54
C THR A 66 13.43 11.28 -26.73
N GLN A 67 12.59 11.53 -25.72
CA GLN A 67 12.82 12.57 -24.72
C GLN A 67 13.93 12.12 -23.78
N ILE A 68 14.99 12.91 -23.63
CA ILE A 68 16.08 12.62 -22.69
C ILE A 68 15.91 13.46 -21.43
N ILE A 69 16.01 12.82 -20.27
CA ILE A 69 15.98 13.46 -18.95
C ILE A 69 17.30 13.13 -18.24
N GLU A 70 18.15 14.14 -18.13
CA GLU A 70 19.41 14.06 -17.38
C GLU A 70 19.09 14.22 -15.87
N LEU A 71 19.57 13.28 -15.06
CA LEU A 71 19.29 13.19 -13.61
C LEU A 71 20.60 13.17 -12.81
N LYS A 72 21.47 14.15 -13.12
CA LYS A 72 22.79 14.27 -12.49
C LYS A 72 22.66 14.49 -10.97
N GLY A 73 23.47 13.79 -10.19
CA GLY A 73 23.42 13.82 -8.71
C GLY A 73 22.29 12.99 -8.11
N GLN A 74 21.48 12.31 -8.94
CA GLN A 74 20.26 11.64 -8.49
C GLN A 74 20.41 10.11 -8.56
N THR A 75 19.63 9.47 -7.71
CA THR A 75 19.41 8.02 -7.71
C THR A 75 18.01 7.71 -8.25
N LEU A 76 17.95 6.86 -9.26
CA LEU A 76 16.68 6.33 -9.79
C LEU A 76 16.28 5.08 -9.00
N LEU A 77 15.00 4.95 -8.67
CA LEU A 77 14.43 3.79 -7.97
C LEU A 77 13.13 3.36 -8.64
N PRO A 78 12.68 2.10 -8.45
CA PRO A 78 11.28 1.76 -8.68
C PRO A 78 10.39 2.69 -7.85
N GLY A 79 9.22 3.01 -8.34
CA GLY A 79 8.22 3.71 -7.54
C GLY A 79 7.97 2.97 -6.22
N LEU A 80 7.96 3.71 -5.12
CA LEU A 80 7.78 3.15 -3.78
C LEU A 80 6.37 2.58 -3.60
N ILE A 81 6.25 1.58 -2.75
CA ILE A 81 5.01 0.89 -2.42
C ILE A 81 4.72 1.10 -0.94
N GLU A 82 3.65 1.82 -0.63
CA GLU A 82 3.11 1.93 0.73
C GLU A 82 2.25 0.70 1.02
N GLY A 83 2.69 -0.11 1.99
CA GLY A 83 2.08 -1.42 2.29
C GLY A 83 0.93 -1.37 3.28
N HIS A 84 0.72 -0.25 3.98
CA HIS A 84 -0.37 -0.08 4.94
C HIS A 84 -0.83 1.38 4.98
N SER A 85 -1.97 1.66 4.40
CA SER A 85 -2.54 3.00 4.31
C SER A 85 -4.05 2.97 4.46
N HIS A 86 -4.61 4.12 4.84
CA HIS A 86 -6.03 4.41 4.93
C HIS A 86 -6.29 5.77 4.28
N LEU A 87 -6.48 5.80 2.95
CA LEU A 87 -6.62 7.06 2.20
C LEU A 87 -7.83 7.89 2.62
N PHE A 88 -8.82 7.26 3.26
CA PHE A 88 -10.02 7.92 3.77
C PHE A 88 -9.91 8.41 5.23
N LEU A 89 -8.73 8.24 5.85
CA LEU A 89 -8.38 8.83 7.15
C LEU A 89 -7.42 10.00 6.95
N HIS A 90 -7.44 10.93 7.89
CA HIS A 90 -6.46 12.00 8.03
C HIS A 90 -5.92 12.04 9.48
N PRO A 91 -4.85 12.78 9.76
CA PRO A 91 -4.13 12.69 11.04
C PRO A 91 -5.03 12.81 12.27
N TYR A 92 -4.84 11.92 13.26
CA TYR A 92 -5.66 11.86 14.47
C TYR A 92 -5.49 13.06 15.41
N ASN A 93 -4.48 13.91 15.21
CA ASN A 93 -4.35 15.19 15.90
C ASN A 93 -5.16 16.32 15.24
N GLU A 94 -5.64 16.13 13.98
CA GLU A 94 -6.57 17.06 13.34
C GLU A 94 -8.01 16.77 13.78
N THR A 95 -8.40 15.49 13.70
CA THR A 95 -9.74 15.02 14.10
C THR A 95 -9.59 13.60 14.64
N SER A 96 -10.15 13.31 15.80
CA SER A 96 -10.10 11.95 16.37
C SER A 96 -10.70 10.92 15.41
N TRP A 97 -10.24 9.67 15.48
CA TRP A 97 -10.77 8.61 14.63
C TRP A 97 -12.30 8.44 14.77
N ASP A 98 -12.82 8.49 16.02
CA ASP A 98 -14.25 8.40 16.28
C ASP A 98 -15.01 9.53 15.58
N ASP A 99 -14.50 10.76 15.64
CA ASP A 99 -15.13 11.91 15.01
C ASP A 99 -15.08 11.84 13.48
N GLN A 100 -14.01 11.31 12.90
CA GLN A 100 -13.94 11.06 11.46
C GLN A 100 -15.01 10.05 11.00
N VAL A 101 -15.26 9.01 11.80
CA VAL A 101 -16.30 8.00 11.50
C VAL A 101 -17.72 8.55 11.73
N LEU A 102 -17.93 9.31 12.81
CA LEU A 102 -19.26 9.71 13.26
C LEU A 102 -19.74 11.04 12.72
N LYS A 103 -18.82 11.99 12.42
CA LYS A 103 -19.16 13.37 12.09
C LYS A 103 -18.84 13.78 10.67
N GLU A 104 -17.85 13.14 10.01
CA GLU A 104 -17.48 13.50 8.65
C GLU A 104 -18.30 12.73 7.62
N SER A 105 -18.86 13.45 6.66
CA SER A 105 -19.62 12.83 5.57
C SER A 105 -18.71 12.04 4.63
N ARG A 106 -19.25 11.01 3.98
CA ARG A 106 -18.51 10.26 2.95
C ARG A 106 -18.02 11.15 1.80
N ALA A 107 -18.80 12.17 1.43
CA ALA A 107 -18.40 13.13 0.39
C ALA A 107 -17.17 13.94 0.81
N GLU A 108 -17.10 14.41 2.06
CA GLU A 108 -15.95 15.10 2.61
C GLU A 108 -14.72 14.17 2.66
N ARG A 109 -14.87 12.98 3.20
CA ARG A 109 -13.79 11.99 3.29
C ARG A 109 -13.27 11.57 1.91
N THR A 110 -14.14 11.46 0.91
CA THR A 110 -13.73 11.20 -0.49
C THR A 110 -12.95 12.39 -1.06
N ALA A 111 -13.38 13.63 -0.81
CA ALA A 111 -12.65 14.82 -1.25
C ALA A 111 -11.25 14.91 -0.59
N ARG A 112 -11.13 14.57 0.69
CA ARG A 112 -9.84 14.44 1.39
C ARG A 112 -8.99 13.33 0.76
N ALA A 113 -9.55 12.15 0.49
CA ALA A 113 -8.86 11.00 -0.10
C ALA A 113 -8.24 11.32 -1.49
N VAL A 114 -8.87 12.18 -2.29
CA VAL A 114 -8.28 12.68 -3.55
C VAL A 114 -6.97 13.44 -3.29
N ASN A 115 -6.96 14.32 -2.28
CA ASN A 115 -5.76 15.08 -1.91
C ASN A 115 -4.69 14.15 -1.30
N HIS A 116 -5.08 13.19 -0.46
CA HIS A 116 -4.20 12.20 0.15
C HIS A 116 -3.53 11.32 -0.91
N ALA A 117 -4.29 10.83 -1.89
CA ALA A 117 -3.76 10.05 -3.01
C ALA A 117 -2.74 10.85 -3.82
N LYS A 118 -3.03 12.14 -4.10
CA LYS A 118 -2.08 13.02 -4.79
C LYS A 118 -0.82 13.26 -3.97
N ALA A 119 -0.94 13.54 -2.66
CA ALA A 119 0.20 13.76 -1.77
C ALA A 119 1.09 12.53 -1.70
N THR A 120 0.51 11.34 -1.53
CA THR A 120 1.20 10.05 -1.51
C THR A 120 1.97 9.80 -2.82
N LEU A 121 1.33 10.04 -3.99
CA LEU A 121 1.99 9.90 -5.30
C LEU A 121 3.19 10.86 -5.44
N LEU A 122 3.02 12.13 -5.07
CA LEU A 122 4.07 13.15 -5.22
C LEU A 122 5.22 12.97 -4.22
N ALA A 123 5.00 12.22 -3.15
CA ALA A 123 6.04 11.73 -2.23
C ALA A 123 6.79 10.49 -2.76
N GLY A 124 6.50 10.04 -3.99
CA GLY A 124 7.21 8.94 -4.65
C GLY A 124 6.57 7.56 -4.46
N PHE A 125 5.46 7.46 -3.74
CA PHE A 125 4.73 6.20 -3.55
C PHE A 125 3.75 6.01 -4.70
N THR A 126 4.17 5.27 -5.72
CA THR A 126 3.38 5.03 -6.94
C THR A 126 2.34 3.92 -6.77
N THR A 127 2.45 3.15 -5.70
CA THR A 127 1.47 2.12 -5.31
C THR A 127 1.16 2.22 -3.82
N VAL A 128 -0.11 2.00 -3.46
CA VAL A 128 -0.60 1.96 -2.08
C VAL A 128 -1.48 0.73 -1.87
N ARG A 129 -1.28 0.04 -0.76
CA ARG A 129 -2.20 -0.97 -0.25
C ARG A 129 -3.07 -0.30 0.81
N ASP A 130 -4.33 -0.04 0.46
CA ASP A 130 -5.34 0.58 1.33
C ASP A 130 -6.07 -0.53 2.08
N LEU A 131 -5.90 -0.57 3.41
CA LEU A 131 -6.32 -1.70 4.25
C LEU A 131 -7.63 -1.45 5.00
N GLY A 132 -8.42 -0.50 4.54
CA GLY A 132 -9.75 -0.24 5.03
C GLY A 132 -10.15 1.22 4.91
N THR A 133 -11.42 1.43 4.55
CA THR A 133 -11.97 2.78 4.36
C THR A 133 -12.37 3.44 5.68
N GLU A 134 -12.31 2.71 6.79
CA GLU A 134 -12.61 3.18 8.14
C GLU A 134 -13.94 3.94 8.21
N GLY A 135 -15.02 3.30 7.72
CA GLY A 135 -16.38 3.85 7.70
C GLY A 135 -16.82 4.52 6.40
N ALA A 136 -15.92 4.72 5.42
CA ALA A 136 -16.32 5.24 4.10
C ALA A 136 -16.84 4.14 3.13
N MET A 137 -17.28 3.02 3.66
CA MET A 137 -17.90 1.91 2.91
C MET A 137 -17.00 1.39 1.77
N TYR A 138 -17.45 1.48 0.52
CA TYR A 138 -16.75 1.02 -0.70
C TYR A 138 -16.22 2.17 -1.56
N ASP A 139 -15.99 3.35 -0.97
CA ASP A 139 -15.59 4.54 -1.71
C ASP A 139 -14.17 4.42 -2.28
N ASP A 140 -13.32 3.57 -1.69
CA ASP A 140 -11.99 3.22 -2.21
C ASP A 140 -12.05 2.55 -3.60
N ALA A 141 -13.06 1.73 -3.87
CA ALA A 141 -13.28 1.15 -5.19
C ALA A 141 -13.61 2.22 -6.25
N GLY A 142 -14.36 3.26 -5.84
CA GLY A 142 -14.63 4.43 -6.67
C GLY A 142 -13.38 5.26 -6.93
N LEU A 143 -12.61 5.56 -5.87
CA LEU A 143 -11.35 6.31 -5.93
C LEU A 143 -10.32 5.60 -6.82
N LYS A 144 -10.13 4.28 -6.65
CA LYS A 144 -9.28 3.44 -7.50
C LYS A 144 -9.64 3.59 -8.97
N LYS A 145 -10.92 3.44 -9.32
CA LYS A 145 -11.40 3.60 -10.70
C LYS A 145 -11.17 5.00 -11.26
N ALA A 146 -11.34 6.05 -10.44
CA ALA A 146 -11.09 7.43 -10.85
C ALA A 146 -9.60 7.65 -11.19
N ILE A 147 -8.69 7.09 -10.39
CA ILE A 147 -7.24 7.12 -10.66
C ILE A 147 -6.89 6.32 -11.92
N GLU A 148 -7.43 5.10 -12.08
CA GLU A 148 -7.19 4.24 -13.25
C GLU A 148 -7.67 4.87 -14.56
N LYS A 149 -8.76 5.62 -14.52
CA LYS A 149 -9.30 6.36 -15.68
C LYS A 149 -8.61 7.72 -15.91
N GLY A 150 -7.67 8.12 -15.05
CA GLY A 150 -7.00 9.41 -15.15
C GLY A 150 -7.88 10.62 -14.82
N VAL A 151 -9.02 10.43 -14.14
CA VAL A 151 -9.90 11.52 -13.67
C VAL A 151 -9.18 12.35 -12.60
N ILE A 152 -8.39 11.69 -11.75
CA ILE A 152 -7.58 12.31 -10.70
C ILE A 152 -6.18 11.68 -10.67
N PRO A 153 -5.14 12.43 -10.26
CA PRO A 153 -3.83 11.87 -9.99
C PRO A 153 -3.86 11.04 -8.71
N GLY A 154 -3.13 9.91 -8.68
CA GLY A 154 -2.98 9.08 -7.50
C GLY A 154 -2.13 7.84 -7.76
N PRO A 155 -1.71 7.12 -6.70
CA PRO A 155 -0.98 5.86 -6.82
C PRO A 155 -1.87 4.74 -7.37
N ARG A 156 -1.27 3.66 -7.82
CA ARG A 156 -1.97 2.38 -8.04
C ARG A 156 -2.52 1.90 -6.70
N MET A 157 -3.81 1.60 -6.63
CA MET A 157 -4.44 1.16 -5.39
C MET A 157 -4.64 -0.37 -5.39
N ILE A 158 -4.26 -1.00 -4.27
CA ILE A 158 -4.59 -2.38 -3.89
C ILE A 158 -5.49 -2.25 -2.68
N ILE A 159 -6.78 -2.59 -2.80
CA ILE A 159 -7.81 -2.19 -1.83
C ILE A 159 -8.41 -3.37 -1.09
N ALA A 160 -8.66 -3.18 0.21
CA ALA A 160 -9.39 -4.13 1.05
C ALA A 160 -10.88 -3.80 1.15
N THR A 161 -11.29 -2.61 0.74
CA THR A 161 -12.63 -2.04 0.98
C THR A 161 -12.90 -1.81 2.47
N ARG A 162 -13.69 -2.66 3.11
CA ARG A 162 -13.97 -2.58 4.54
C ARG A 162 -13.15 -3.64 5.28
N ALA A 163 -12.48 -3.26 6.37
CA ALA A 163 -11.88 -4.27 7.24
C ALA A 163 -12.98 -5.10 7.91
N ILE A 164 -12.72 -6.40 8.15
CA ILE A 164 -13.63 -7.30 8.86
C ILE A 164 -13.24 -7.35 10.33
N VAL A 165 -14.21 -7.13 11.22
CA VAL A 165 -14.03 -7.19 12.67
C VAL A 165 -15.11 -8.08 13.31
N ALA A 166 -14.78 -8.69 14.45
CA ALA A 166 -15.80 -9.39 15.23
C ALA A 166 -16.78 -8.38 15.85
N ARG A 167 -18.06 -8.74 15.87
CA ARG A 167 -19.10 -7.87 16.42
C ARG A 167 -18.78 -7.47 17.87
N GLY A 168 -18.90 -6.16 18.15
CA GLY A 168 -18.60 -5.56 19.45
C GLY A 168 -17.11 -5.40 19.77
N ALA A 169 -16.19 -5.84 18.91
CA ALA A 169 -14.76 -5.74 19.17
C ALA A 169 -14.15 -4.39 18.77
N TYR A 170 -14.73 -3.71 17.80
CA TYR A 170 -14.21 -2.46 17.22
C TYR A 170 -15.03 -1.25 17.68
N GLY A 171 -15.00 -0.17 16.95
CA GLY A 171 -15.72 1.05 17.32
C GLY A 171 -16.16 1.90 16.13
N PRO A 172 -16.71 3.06 16.39
CA PRO A 172 -16.93 3.74 17.69
C PRO A 172 -17.91 3.02 18.63
N LYS A 173 -17.77 3.26 19.95
CA LYS A 173 -18.68 2.71 20.98
C LYS A 173 -19.46 3.84 21.64
N SER A 174 -20.78 3.62 21.86
CA SER A 174 -21.62 4.53 22.62
C SER A 174 -21.42 4.35 24.13
N GLU A 175 -21.51 5.44 24.88
CA GLU A 175 -21.62 5.38 26.36
C GLU A 175 -22.98 4.82 26.79
N ASN A 176 -24.02 5.02 25.97
CA ASN A 176 -25.33 4.41 26.19
C ASN A 176 -25.38 3.06 25.45
N PRO A 177 -25.47 1.93 26.17
CA PRO A 177 -25.47 0.60 25.59
C PRO A 177 -26.64 0.29 24.65
N ASP A 178 -27.73 1.08 24.73
CA ASP A 178 -28.93 0.93 23.90
C ASP A 178 -28.79 1.66 22.53
N VAL A 179 -27.67 2.32 22.29
CA VAL A 179 -27.44 3.09 21.05
C VAL A 179 -26.35 2.46 20.20
N ASP A 180 -26.74 1.94 19.04
CA ASP A 180 -25.80 1.48 18.01
C ASP A 180 -25.25 2.66 17.23
N LEU A 181 -23.91 2.71 17.10
CA LEU A 181 -23.20 3.73 16.33
C LEU A 181 -22.73 3.17 14.99
N PRO A 182 -22.59 4.03 13.95
CA PRO A 182 -21.88 3.68 12.72
C PRO A 182 -20.48 3.13 13.02
N GLN A 183 -20.12 2.02 12.38
CA GLN A 183 -18.83 1.37 12.61
C GLN A 183 -17.79 1.74 11.54
N GLY A 184 -16.53 1.85 11.97
CA GLY A 184 -15.39 2.06 11.07
C GLY A 184 -15.09 0.86 10.16
N ALA A 185 -15.61 -0.32 10.51
CA ALA A 185 -15.35 -1.59 9.83
C ALA A 185 -16.64 -2.40 9.61
N GLU A 186 -16.53 -3.56 8.97
CA GLU A 186 -17.66 -4.49 8.79
C GLU A 186 -17.68 -5.52 9.91
N GLU A 187 -18.67 -5.39 10.79
CA GLU A 187 -18.88 -6.32 11.90
C GLU A 187 -19.52 -7.62 11.42
N VAL A 188 -18.99 -8.74 11.93
CA VAL A 188 -19.51 -10.08 11.62
C VAL A 188 -19.53 -10.96 12.87
N ALA A 189 -20.49 -11.90 12.92
CA ALA A 189 -20.60 -12.92 13.95
C ALA A 189 -20.84 -14.29 13.30
N GLY A 190 -19.90 -15.22 13.49
CA GLY A 190 -19.98 -16.59 12.98
C GLY A 190 -19.70 -16.72 11.47
N LEU A 191 -19.70 -17.97 11.01
CA LEU A 191 -19.21 -18.35 9.68
C LEU A 191 -20.08 -17.85 8.52
N GLU A 192 -21.40 -17.72 8.76
CA GLU A 192 -22.32 -17.26 7.72
C GLU A 192 -22.10 -15.79 7.39
N GLU A 193 -22.04 -14.92 8.43
CA GLU A 193 -21.80 -13.49 8.24
C GLU A 193 -20.39 -13.24 7.68
N LEU A 194 -19.36 -13.97 8.11
CA LEU A 194 -18.03 -13.97 7.50
C LEU A 194 -18.09 -14.25 6.01
N SER A 195 -18.82 -15.31 5.60
CA SER A 195 -18.95 -15.67 4.19
C SER A 195 -19.66 -14.59 3.37
N LYS A 196 -20.70 -13.97 3.94
CA LYS A 196 -21.43 -12.86 3.30
C LYS A 196 -20.53 -11.63 3.13
N ALA A 197 -19.81 -11.22 4.19
CA ALA A 197 -18.92 -10.07 4.16
C ALA A 197 -17.80 -10.25 3.11
N ILE A 198 -17.10 -11.40 3.13
CA ILE A 198 -16.03 -11.70 2.15
C ILE A 198 -16.55 -11.61 0.72
N ARG A 199 -17.66 -12.29 0.41
CA ARG A 199 -18.24 -12.30 -0.95
C ARG A 199 -18.74 -10.92 -1.37
N SER A 200 -19.34 -10.17 -0.44
CA SER A 200 -19.79 -8.79 -0.69
C SER A 200 -18.60 -7.89 -1.02
N GLN A 201 -17.53 -7.90 -0.22
CA GLN A 201 -16.34 -7.10 -0.44
C GLN A 201 -15.67 -7.44 -1.78
N ILE A 202 -15.56 -8.73 -2.11
CA ILE A 202 -15.07 -9.19 -3.41
C ILE A 202 -15.94 -8.65 -4.55
N GLY A 203 -17.26 -8.74 -4.41
CA GLY A 203 -18.23 -8.23 -5.40
C GLY A 203 -18.14 -6.72 -5.60
N HIS A 204 -17.74 -5.96 -4.58
CA HIS A 204 -17.52 -4.53 -4.64
C HIS A 204 -16.11 -4.12 -5.09
N GLY A 205 -15.22 -5.09 -5.37
CA GLY A 205 -13.93 -4.82 -5.98
C GLY A 205 -12.73 -4.91 -5.05
N ALA A 206 -12.85 -5.52 -3.88
CA ALA A 206 -11.72 -5.80 -3.01
C ALA A 206 -10.65 -6.64 -3.72
N ASP A 207 -9.39 -6.23 -3.66
CA ASP A 207 -8.24 -6.99 -4.18
C ASP A 207 -7.73 -8.02 -3.15
N LEU A 208 -8.01 -7.78 -1.87
CA LEU A 208 -7.65 -8.62 -0.72
C LEU A 208 -8.70 -8.47 0.38
N ILE A 209 -8.62 -9.33 1.40
CA ILE A 209 -9.46 -9.23 2.60
C ILE A 209 -8.59 -8.86 3.80
N LYS A 210 -8.96 -7.80 4.52
CA LYS A 210 -8.36 -7.37 5.79
C LYS A 210 -9.24 -7.82 6.95
N VAL A 211 -8.63 -8.42 7.97
CA VAL A 211 -9.31 -8.83 9.21
C VAL A 211 -8.55 -8.28 10.43
N TYR A 212 -9.27 -8.04 11.52
CA TYR A 212 -8.70 -7.76 12.83
C TYR A 212 -8.74 -9.06 13.65
N ALA A 213 -7.59 -9.75 13.74
CA ALA A 213 -7.48 -11.02 14.48
C ALA A 213 -7.54 -10.84 16.00
N ASP A 214 -7.15 -9.66 16.47
CA ASP A 214 -7.29 -9.21 17.85
C ASP A 214 -7.63 -7.72 17.93
N TYR A 215 -8.20 -7.32 19.05
CA TYR A 215 -8.44 -5.91 19.38
C TYR A 215 -8.75 -5.76 20.87
N ARG A 216 -9.08 -4.55 21.32
CA ARG A 216 -9.44 -4.19 22.72
C ARG A 216 -10.76 -4.85 23.14
N TYR A 217 -10.76 -6.18 23.24
CA TYR A 217 -11.93 -7.02 23.44
C TYR A 217 -11.97 -7.69 24.82
N GLY A 218 -10.89 -7.61 25.58
CA GLY A 218 -10.81 -8.11 26.94
C GLY A 218 -11.64 -7.31 27.94
N PRO A 219 -11.99 -7.88 29.10
CA PRO A 219 -12.89 -7.27 30.08
C PRO A 219 -12.38 -5.94 30.65
N ASN A 220 -11.08 -5.67 30.61
CA ASN A 220 -10.48 -4.41 31.05
C ASN A 220 -9.97 -3.56 29.88
N GLY A 221 -10.38 -3.87 28.63
CA GLY A 221 -9.96 -3.17 27.43
C GLY A 221 -8.59 -3.59 26.88
N GLU A 222 -7.99 -4.66 27.44
CA GLU A 222 -6.76 -5.25 26.88
C GLU A 222 -7.05 -5.94 25.54
N SER A 223 -6.03 -5.99 24.67
CA SER A 223 -6.14 -6.68 23.39
C SER A 223 -6.24 -8.19 23.60
N GLN A 224 -7.25 -8.80 22.99
CA GLN A 224 -7.51 -10.24 23.00
C GLN A 224 -7.89 -10.69 21.58
N PRO A 225 -7.67 -11.96 21.22
CA PRO A 225 -8.19 -12.53 19.98
C PRO A 225 -9.70 -12.35 19.86
N THR A 226 -10.15 -11.89 18.70
CA THR A 226 -11.56 -11.59 18.44
C THR A 226 -12.26 -12.68 17.64
N PHE A 227 -11.49 -13.52 16.96
CA PHE A 227 -11.98 -14.67 16.21
C PHE A 227 -11.37 -15.98 16.74
N SER A 228 -12.16 -17.04 16.73
CA SER A 228 -11.67 -18.39 16.97
C SER A 228 -10.76 -18.88 15.82
N GLU A 229 -9.99 -19.94 16.04
CA GLU A 229 -9.18 -20.58 14.99
C GLU A 229 -10.02 -21.06 13.82
N ILE A 230 -11.25 -21.58 14.10
CA ILE A 230 -12.19 -22.04 13.08
C ILE A 230 -12.63 -20.86 12.19
N GLU A 231 -13.01 -19.73 12.78
CA GLU A 231 -13.42 -18.53 12.03
C GLU A 231 -12.28 -17.96 11.20
N MET A 232 -11.06 -17.89 11.76
CA MET A 232 -9.88 -17.44 11.03
C MET A 232 -9.55 -18.36 9.85
N GLY A 233 -9.57 -19.69 10.06
CA GLY A 233 -9.36 -20.66 8.99
C GLY A 233 -10.45 -20.58 7.89
N TRP A 234 -11.70 -20.36 8.30
CA TRP A 234 -12.83 -20.19 7.38
C TRP A 234 -12.69 -18.90 6.53
N LEU A 235 -12.31 -17.80 7.17
CA LEU A 235 -12.07 -16.52 6.50
C LEU A 235 -10.98 -16.66 5.42
N VAL A 236 -9.81 -17.18 5.82
CA VAL A 236 -8.68 -17.35 4.90
C VAL A 236 -9.03 -18.32 3.78
N GLY A 237 -9.66 -19.46 4.09
CA GLY A 237 -10.08 -20.45 3.09
C GLY A 237 -11.02 -19.88 2.04
N ASN A 238 -12.05 -19.11 2.44
CA ASN A 238 -12.95 -18.44 1.50
C ASN A 238 -12.25 -17.38 0.65
N THR A 239 -11.33 -16.62 1.26
CA THR A 239 -10.55 -15.59 0.57
C THR A 239 -9.64 -16.20 -0.50
N VAL A 240 -8.85 -17.22 -0.13
CA VAL A 240 -7.91 -17.91 -1.03
C VAL A 240 -8.64 -18.62 -2.16
N SER A 241 -9.83 -19.20 -1.90
CA SER A 241 -10.67 -19.82 -2.95
C SER A 241 -11.08 -18.83 -4.05
N SER A 242 -11.05 -17.53 -3.78
CA SER A 242 -11.29 -16.48 -4.77
C SER A 242 -10.02 -16.00 -5.50
N GLY A 243 -8.87 -16.60 -5.24
CA GLY A 243 -7.57 -16.18 -5.75
C GLY A 243 -6.99 -14.94 -5.05
N ARG A 244 -7.55 -14.53 -3.91
CA ARG A 244 -7.12 -13.34 -3.15
C ARG A 244 -6.34 -13.71 -1.91
N LYS A 245 -5.63 -12.73 -1.35
CA LYS A 245 -4.88 -12.86 -0.09
C LYS A 245 -5.70 -12.30 1.07
N ALA A 246 -5.58 -12.92 2.25
CA ALA A 246 -6.03 -12.37 3.51
C ALA A 246 -4.85 -11.77 4.26
N VAL A 247 -5.06 -10.66 4.96
CA VAL A 247 -4.07 -9.99 5.82
C VAL A 247 -4.71 -9.65 7.16
N ALA A 248 -3.92 -9.68 8.24
CA ALA A 248 -4.47 -9.54 9.58
C ALA A 248 -3.81 -8.42 10.39
N HIS A 249 -4.61 -7.48 10.92
CA HIS A 249 -4.22 -6.74 12.10
C HIS A 249 -4.08 -7.75 13.25
N ALA A 250 -2.92 -7.80 13.88
CA ALA A 250 -2.70 -8.58 15.07
C ALA A 250 -1.54 -8.00 15.87
N SER A 251 -1.80 -7.77 17.16
CA SER A 251 -0.84 -7.21 18.10
C SER A 251 -0.41 -8.25 19.14
N THR A 252 -1.33 -9.10 19.58
CA THR A 252 -1.06 -10.09 20.63
C THR A 252 -0.41 -11.36 20.06
N PRO A 253 0.44 -12.07 20.84
CA PRO A 253 1.03 -13.32 20.38
C PRO A 253 -0.01 -14.37 19.95
N GLU A 254 -1.13 -14.47 20.68
CA GLU A 254 -2.19 -15.43 20.36
C GLU A 254 -2.97 -15.05 19.10
N GLY A 255 -3.33 -13.74 18.93
CA GLY A 255 -3.96 -13.25 17.71
C GLY A 255 -3.08 -13.47 16.47
N MET A 256 -1.78 -13.19 16.61
CA MET A 256 -0.80 -13.46 15.56
C MET A 256 -0.73 -14.98 15.23
N LYS A 257 -0.64 -15.86 16.22
CA LYS A 257 -0.58 -17.32 16.00
C LYS A 257 -1.81 -17.83 15.26
N ARG A 258 -3.02 -17.42 15.65
CA ARG A 258 -4.26 -17.81 14.96
C ARG A 258 -4.27 -17.35 13.51
N ALA A 259 -3.89 -16.10 13.25
CA ALA A 259 -3.82 -15.57 11.89
C ALA A 259 -2.76 -16.27 11.03
N ILE A 260 -1.56 -16.51 11.58
CA ILE A 260 -0.46 -17.21 10.90
C ILE A 260 -0.88 -18.65 10.56
N ASN A 261 -1.44 -19.39 11.52
CA ASN A 261 -1.88 -20.77 11.32
C ASN A 261 -3.04 -20.88 10.32
N ALA A 262 -3.91 -19.87 10.26
CA ALA A 262 -4.95 -19.78 9.24
C ALA A 262 -4.39 -19.54 7.82
N GLY A 263 -3.18 -19.01 7.67
CA GLY A 263 -2.51 -18.80 6.39
C GLY A 263 -2.68 -17.40 5.82
N VAL A 264 -2.72 -16.35 6.64
CA VAL A 264 -2.67 -14.96 6.15
C VAL A 264 -1.33 -14.69 5.46
N SER A 265 -1.31 -13.73 4.54
CA SER A 265 -0.09 -13.38 3.80
C SER A 265 0.81 -12.39 4.57
N SER A 266 0.21 -11.56 5.43
CA SER A 266 0.95 -10.63 6.30
C SER A 266 0.22 -10.40 7.62
N ILE A 267 1.03 -10.13 8.65
CA ILE A 267 0.60 -9.55 9.92
C ILE A 267 0.91 -8.06 9.84
N GLU A 268 -0.07 -7.27 10.19
CA GLU A 268 0.03 -5.82 10.31
C GLU A 268 0.23 -5.48 11.80
N HIS A 269 1.13 -4.55 12.10
CA HIS A 269 1.58 -4.11 13.43
C HIS A 269 2.49 -5.10 14.15
N GLY A 270 1.98 -6.21 14.69
CA GLY A 270 2.77 -7.21 15.42
C GLY A 270 3.41 -6.66 16.71
N ASP A 271 2.72 -5.78 17.45
CA ASP A 271 3.29 -4.95 18.53
C ASP A 271 3.90 -5.76 19.68
N ASP A 272 3.26 -6.87 20.09
CA ASP A 272 3.70 -7.72 21.19
C ASP A 272 4.24 -9.06 20.69
N GLY A 273 4.74 -9.11 19.46
CA GLY A 273 5.29 -10.31 18.85
C GLY A 273 6.48 -10.88 19.64
N THR A 274 6.49 -12.18 19.85
CA THR A 274 7.54 -12.92 20.56
C THR A 274 8.49 -13.62 19.59
N GLU A 275 9.65 -14.04 20.06
CA GLU A 275 10.60 -14.83 19.26
C GLU A 275 9.95 -16.09 18.66
N GLU A 276 9.09 -16.78 19.45
CA GLU A 276 8.34 -17.96 18.99
C GLU A 276 7.41 -17.62 17.82
N VAL A 277 6.65 -16.52 17.93
CA VAL A 277 5.73 -16.07 16.89
C VAL A 277 6.48 -15.66 15.62
N PHE A 278 7.61 -14.96 15.75
CA PHE A 278 8.41 -14.57 14.58
C PHE A 278 9.09 -15.77 13.91
N LYS A 279 9.52 -16.80 14.66
CA LYS A 279 9.97 -18.07 14.08
C LYS A 279 8.85 -18.74 13.28
N LEU A 280 7.64 -18.77 13.83
CA LEU A 280 6.46 -19.30 13.13
C LEU A 280 6.14 -18.52 11.86
N MET A 281 6.19 -17.18 11.90
CA MET A 281 6.04 -16.34 10.70
C MET A 281 7.07 -16.69 9.62
N LYS A 282 8.34 -16.84 10.00
CA LYS A 282 9.42 -17.23 9.09
C LYS A 282 9.16 -18.61 8.48
N GLU A 283 8.79 -19.57 9.31
CA GLU A 283 8.49 -20.95 8.88
C GLU A 283 7.32 -21.00 7.88
N LYS A 284 6.24 -20.27 8.17
CA LYS A 284 5.04 -20.22 7.32
C LYS A 284 5.13 -19.24 6.15
N GLY A 285 6.20 -18.46 6.04
CA GLY A 285 6.37 -17.45 5.00
C GLY A 285 5.41 -16.26 5.12
N VAL A 286 4.93 -15.95 6.33
CA VAL A 286 4.07 -14.79 6.60
C VAL A 286 4.93 -13.55 6.82
N ALA A 287 4.63 -12.46 6.12
CA ALA A 287 5.36 -11.21 6.24
C ALA A 287 4.87 -10.35 7.40
N LEU A 288 5.74 -9.46 7.91
CA LEU A 288 5.39 -8.43 8.90
C LEU A 288 5.38 -7.06 8.21
N CYS A 289 4.29 -6.31 8.37
CA CYS A 289 4.20 -4.88 8.07
C CYS A 289 4.16 -4.12 9.39
N PRO A 290 5.26 -3.53 9.87
CA PRO A 290 5.42 -3.18 11.28
C PRO A 290 4.73 -1.89 11.70
N THR A 291 4.45 -0.96 10.78
CA THR A 291 3.75 0.32 11.04
C THR A 291 4.33 1.13 12.19
N LEU A 292 5.65 1.33 12.18
CA LEU A 292 6.40 2.04 13.23
C LEU A 292 5.95 3.50 13.32
N ALA A 293 5.68 4.12 12.16
CA ALA A 293 5.34 5.54 12.05
C ALA A 293 4.02 5.89 12.73
N ALA A 294 3.00 5.03 12.63
CA ALA A 294 1.72 5.26 13.29
C ALA A 294 1.87 5.26 14.82
N GLY A 295 2.63 4.29 15.37
CA GLY A 295 2.91 4.22 16.79
C GLY A 295 3.62 5.46 17.30
N GLU A 296 4.64 5.93 16.59
CA GLU A 296 5.37 7.14 16.92
C GLU A 296 4.48 8.39 16.84
N ALA A 297 3.67 8.51 15.79
CA ALA A 297 2.76 9.64 15.62
C ALA A 297 1.75 9.75 16.76
N VAL A 298 1.14 8.64 17.17
CA VAL A 298 0.18 8.62 18.28
C VAL A 298 0.82 9.07 19.58
N GLU A 299 2.04 8.64 19.89
CA GLU A 299 2.74 9.11 21.10
C GLU A 299 3.08 10.60 21.02
N GLN A 300 3.46 11.12 19.84
CA GLN A 300 3.66 12.57 19.65
C GLN A 300 2.36 13.36 19.81
N TYR A 301 1.22 12.85 19.34
CA TYR A 301 -0.10 13.49 19.55
C TYR A 301 -0.53 13.51 21.01
N ARG A 302 -0.01 12.58 21.82
CA ARG A 302 -0.16 12.56 23.28
C ARG A 302 0.81 13.49 24.01
N GLY A 303 1.66 14.22 23.27
CA GLY A 303 2.57 15.21 23.80
C GLY A 303 4.03 14.80 23.92
N TRP A 304 4.38 13.54 23.58
CA TRP A 304 5.78 13.12 23.58
C TRP A 304 6.62 13.84 22.52
N LYS A 305 7.76 14.39 22.94
CA LYS A 305 8.71 15.10 22.08
C LYS A 305 9.94 14.23 21.84
N LYS A 306 10.02 13.61 20.64
CA LYS A 306 11.15 12.77 20.24
C LYS A 306 12.48 13.52 20.37
N GLY A 307 13.46 12.89 21.02
CA GLY A 307 14.79 13.46 21.23
C GLY A 307 14.91 14.47 22.37
N ILE A 308 13.79 14.78 23.07
CA ILE A 308 13.76 15.68 24.24
C ILE A 308 13.27 14.89 25.46
N ASP A 309 12.12 14.26 25.35
CA ASP A 309 11.51 13.51 26.45
C ASP A 309 12.02 12.06 26.48
N PRO A 310 11.98 11.38 27.63
CA PRO A 310 12.20 9.93 27.70
C PRO A 310 11.26 9.19 26.76
N GLU A 311 11.77 8.14 26.09
CA GLU A 311 10.93 7.35 25.18
C GLU A 311 9.79 6.65 25.93
N PRO A 312 8.55 6.76 25.43
CA PRO A 312 7.43 6.00 25.97
C PRO A 312 7.67 4.48 25.88
N SER A 313 7.15 3.73 26.85
CA SER A 313 7.28 2.26 26.87
C SER A 313 6.82 1.60 25.57
N ARG A 314 5.76 2.14 24.96
CA ARG A 314 5.26 1.68 23.64
C ARG A 314 6.34 1.75 22.56
N ILE A 315 7.08 2.85 22.49
CA ILE A 315 8.17 3.04 21.49
C ILE A 315 9.32 2.07 21.77
N VAL A 316 9.73 1.96 23.04
CA VAL A 316 10.80 1.03 23.47
C VAL A 316 10.42 -0.43 23.13
N ASN A 317 9.20 -0.84 23.46
CA ASN A 317 8.69 -2.18 23.17
C ASN A 317 8.61 -2.43 21.66
N LYS A 318 8.07 -1.49 20.90
CA LYS A 318 7.94 -1.60 19.44
C LYS A 318 9.31 -1.77 18.76
N ARG A 319 10.32 -0.99 19.18
CA ARG A 319 11.70 -1.14 18.69
C ARG A 319 12.25 -2.52 18.99
N LYS A 320 12.09 -3.01 20.24
CA LYS A 320 12.53 -4.34 20.64
C LYS A 320 11.86 -5.43 19.81
N THR A 321 10.55 -5.35 19.65
CA THR A 321 9.77 -6.32 18.88
C THR A 321 10.19 -6.35 17.41
N PHE A 322 10.40 -5.17 16.80
CA PHE A 322 10.90 -5.09 15.43
C PHE A 322 12.29 -5.72 15.28
N GLN A 323 13.19 -5.48 16.24
CA GLN A 323 14.53 -6.11 16.26
C GLN A 323 14.45 -7.63 16.39
N LEU A 324 13.52 -8.16 17.20
CA LEU A 324 13.28 -9.62 17.30
C LEU A 324 12.80 -10.18 15.95
N ALA A 325 11.91 -9.49 15.24
CA ALA A 325 11.46 -9.90 13.91
C ALA A 325 12.62 -9.94 12.89
N LEU A 326 13.49 -8.90 12.90
CA LEU A 326 14.70 -8.87 12.07
C LEU A 326 15.64 -10.05 12.38
N GLN A 327 15.90 -10.32 13.66
CA GLN A 327 16.76 -11.43 14.10
C GLN A 327 16.21 -12.79 13.72
N ALA A 328 14.88 -12.97 13.79
CA ALA A 328 14.21 -14.19 13.35
C ALA A 328 14.24 -14.35 11.81
N GLY A 329 14.59 -13.32 11.07
CA GLY A 329 14.63 -13.32 9.61
C GLY A 329 13.24 -13.35 8.98
N VAL A 330 12.26 -12.71 9.63
CA VAL A 330 10.92 -12.50 9.06
C VAL A 330 11.03 -11.57 7.84
N THR A 331 10.23 -11.85 6.81
CA THR A 331 10.10 -10.94 5.66
C THR A 331 9.41 -9.65 6.11
N ILE A 332 10.10 -8.52 6.00
CA ILE A 332 9.57 -7.20 6.41
C ILE A 332 9.03 -6.46 5.19
N CYS A 333 7.75 -6.10 5.24
CA CYS A 333 7.11 -5.15 4.34
C CYS A 333 7.33 -3.72 4.87
N MET A 334 7.46 -2.75 3.98
CA MET A 334 7.35 -1.33 4.32
C MET A 334 5.88 -0.94 4.29
N GLY A 335 5.37 -0.32 5.34
CA GLY A 335 4.03 0.23 5.43
C GLY A 335 3.84 0.93 6.77
N GLY A 336 3.44 2.20 6.72
CA GLY A 336 3.49 3.08 7.89
C GLY A 336 2.16 3.28 8.61
N ASP A 337 1.04 2.80 8.05
CA ASP A 337 -0.32 3.08 8.50
C ASP A 337 -0.66 4.58 8.30
N ALA A 338 -0.34 5.06 7.08
CA ALA A 338 -0.63 6.44 6.69
C ALA A 338 -2.14 6.69 6.68
N GLY A 339 -2.56 7.80 7.28
CA GLY A 339 -3.92 8.13 7.66
C GLY A 339 -4.00 8.36 9.16
N VAL A 340 -3.31 7.56 9.97
CA VAL A 340 -3.04 7.89 11.39
C VAL A 340 -2.17 9.14 11.47
N TYR A 341 -1.26 9.30 10.54
CA TYR A 341 -0.43 10.49 10.32
C TYR A 341 -0.56 10.95 8.85
N ALA A 342 0.03 12.11 8.53
CA ALA A 342 -0.20 12.79 7.26
C ALA A 342 0.26 11.96 6.04
N HIS A 343 -0.64 11.86 5.04
CA HIS A 343 -0.29 11.35 3.72
C HIS A 343 0.76 12.25 3.04
N GLY A 344 1.74 11.63 2.39
CA GLY A 344 2.91 12.32 1.86
C GLY A 344 4.11 12.28 2.80
N ASP A 345 3.93 11.97 4.10
CA ASP A 345 5.00 11.71 5.07
C ASP A 345 5.35 10.21 5.19
N ASN A 346 4.99 9.41 4.20
CA ASN A 346 5.18 7.96 4.20
C ASN A 346 6.65 7.52 4.37
N ALA A 347 7.62 8.35 3.94
CA ALA A 347 9.05 8.09 4.13
C ALA A 347 9.47 7.98 5.61
N ARG A 348 8.66 8.52 6.54
CA ARG A 348 8.85 8.40 7.99
C ARG A 348 8.99 6.94 8.43
N GLU A 349 8.21 6.02 7.87
CA GLU A 349 8.32 4.59 8.15
C GLU A 349 9.70 4.06 7.76
N MET A 350 10.21 4.42 6.58
CA MET A 350 11.51 3.98 6.10
C MET A 350 12.66 4.50 6.99
N GLU A 351 12.56 5.74 7.47
CA GLU A 351 13.51 6.33 8.40
C GLU A 351 13.50 5.57 9.73
N LEU A 352 12.32 5.28 10.28
CA LEU A 352 12.18 4.52 11.53
C LEU A 352 12.65 3.08 11.40
N MET A 353 12.43 2.43 10.26
CA MET A 353 12.97 1.09 10.01
C MET A 353 14.50 1.08 10.10
N VAL A 354 15.18 2.13 9.59
CA VAL A 354 16.64 2.29 9.74
C VAL A 354 17.02 2.62 11.18
N ASP A 355 16.33 3.55 11.82
CA ASP A 355 16.57 3.94 13.23
C ASP A 355 16.44 2.74 14.18
N TYR A 356 15.58 1.78 13.85
CA TYR A 356 15.36 0.56 14.65
C TYR A 356 16.24 -0.61 14.24
N GLY A 357 17.21 -0.40 13.33
CA GLY A 357 18.29 -1.33 13.04
C GLY A 357 18.22 -2.10 11.72
N MET A 358 17.25 -1.82 10.86
CA MET A 358 17.21 -2.40 9.51
C MET A 358 18.20 -1.66 8.60
N LYS A 359 18.94 -2.39 7.75
CA LYS A 359 19.91 -1.77 6.84
C LYS A 359 19.20 -0.96 5.75
N PRO A 360 19.72 0.21 5.32
CA PRO A 360 19.10 1.02 4.26
C PRO A 360 18.77 0.23 2.99
N LEU A 361 19.64 -0.68 2.54
CA LEU A 361 19.39 -1.54 1.38
C LEU A 361 18.14 -2.41 1.58
N GLU A 362 17.98 -3.00 2.75
CA GLU A 362 16.82 -3.86 3.04
C GLU A 362 15.54 -3.02 3.15
N VAL A 363 15.63 -1.78 3.66
CA VAL A 363 14.48 -0.85 3.69
C VAL A 363 14.04 -0.47 2.27
N LEU A 364 14.97 -0.18 1.36
CA LEU A 364 14.65 0.08 -0.05
C LEU A 364 14.02 -1.14 -0.72
N ARG A 365 14.50 -2.34 -0.42
CA ARG A 365 13.89 -3.60 -0.90
C ARG A 365 12.48 -3.78 -0.34
N ALA A 366 12.28 -3.53 0.95
CA ALA A 366 10.97 -3.62 1.61
C ALA A 366 9.95 -2.70 0.96
N ALA A 367 10.35 -1.46 0.65
CA ALA A 367 9.48 -0.46 0.02
C ALA A 367 9.27 -0.67 -1.50
N THR A 368 9.90 -1.67 -2.11
CA THR A 368 9.83 -1.92 -3.56
C THR A 368 9.61 -3.40 -3.88
N ALA A 369 10.67 -4.15 -4.12
CA ALA A 369 10.62 -5.54 -4.58
C ALA A 369 9.90 -6.46 -3.59
N VAL A 370 10.20 -6.36 -2.29
CA VAL A 370 9.60 -7.23 -1.26
C VAL A 370 8.09 -6.99 -1.15
N ASN A 371 7.66 -5.71 -1.09
CA ASN A 371 6.23 -5.40 -1.10
C ASN A 371 5.55 -5.92 -2.36
N ALA A 372 6.17 -5.76 -3.54
CA ALA A 372 5.62 -6.28 -4.79
C ALA A 372 5.48 -7.81 -4.77
N ASP A 373 6.47 -8.53 -4.23
CA ASP A 373 6.46 -10.00 -4.12
C ASP A 373 5.36 -10.45 -3.14
N VAL A 374 5.34 -9.90 -1.93
CA VAL A 374 4.37 -10.25 -0.88
C VAL A 374 2.93 -9.95 -1.32
N PHE A 375 2.71 -8.84 -2.01
CA PHE A 375 1.36 -8.46 -2.44
C PHE A 375 0.92 -9.14 -3.74
N GLY A 376 1.82 -9.87 -4.44
CA GLY A 376 1.50 -10.60 -5.66
C GLY A 376 1.61 -9.76 -6.95
N TYR A 377 2.38 -8.69 -6.92
CA TYR A 377 2.59 -7.77 -8.06
C TYR A 377 4.02 -7.79 -8.62
N ALA A 378 4.83 -8.79 -8.30
CA ALA A 378 6.22 -8.91 -8.73
C ALA A 378 6.43 -8.89 -10.25
N ASN A 379 5.42 -9.34 -11.01
CA ASN A 379 5.41 -9.34 -12.47
C ASN A 379 4.98 -8.01 -13.09
N LYS A 380 4.66 -7.00 -12.27
CA LYS A 380 4.15 -5.71 -12.74
C LYS A 380 4.94 -4.51 -12.22
N ILE A 381 5.34 -4.50 -10.94
CA ILE A 381 5.97 -3.36 -10.27
C ILE A 381 7.10 -3.78 -9.32
N GLY A 382 7.74 -2.81 -8.66
CA GLY A 382 8.70 -3.00 -7.57
C GLY A 382 10.14 -3.21 -8.04
N ARG A 383 10.39 -3.25 -9.34
CA ARG A 383 11.75 -3.39 -9.90
C ARG A 383 11.92 -2.54 -11.16
N ILE A 384 13.16 -2.08 -11.41
CA ILE A 384 13.54 -1.50 -12.70
C ILE A 384 14.01 -2.64 -13.60
N LYS A 385 13.07 -3.22 -14.34
CA LYS A 385 13.29 -4.37 -15.20
C LYS A 385 12.42 -4.26 -16.46
N LYS A 386 13.00 -4.66 -17.62
CA LYS A 386 12.28 -4.72 -18.90
C LYS A 386 10.95 -5.45 -18.77
N GLY A 387 9.90 -4.85 -19.32
CA GLY A 387 8.53 -5.39 -19.36
C GLY A 387 7.67 -5.02 -18.15
N LEU A 388 8.24 -4.51 -17.06
CA LEU A 388 7.47 -4.02 -15.93
C LEU A 388 6.91 -2.63 -16.19
N ALA A 389 5.91 -2.23 -15.40
CA ALA A 389 5.34 -0.90 -15.46
C ALA A 389 6.41 0.17 -15.23
N ALA A 390 6.32 1.27 -15.97
CA ALA A 390 7.20 2.41 -15.78
C ALA A 390 6.72 3.26 -14.58
N ASP A 391 6.80 2.64 -13.39
CA ASP A 391 6.61 3.25 -12.08
C ASP A 391 8.01 3.52 -11.52
N ILE A 392 8.47 4.76 -11.64
CA ILE A 392 9.87 5.14 -11.41
C ILE A 392 9.92 6.49 -10.68
N ILE A 393 10.82 6.59 -9.72
CA ILE A 393 11.14 7.86 -9.07
C ILE A 393 12.61 8.20 -9.19
N ALA A 394 12.95 9.49 -9.06
CA ALA A 394 14.33 9.92 -8.84
C ALA A 394 14.40 10.77 -7.59
N VAL A 395 15.40 10.51 -6.76
CA VAL A 395 15.71 11.26 -5.54
C VAL A 395 17.08 11.92 -5.66
N GLU A 396 17.25 13.09 -5.05
CA GLU A 396 18.56 13.72 -4.93
C GLU A 396 19.43 12.95 -3.93
N GLY A 397 20.70 12.71 -4.26
CA GLY A 397 21.63 12.00 -3.41
C GLY A 397 21.53 10.48 -3.48
N ASP A 398 22.07 9.80 -2.48
CA ASP A 398 22.14 8.35 -2.36
C ASP A 398 21.38 7.87 -1.10
N PRO A 399 20.22 7.22 -1.23
CA PRO A 399 19.45 6.73 -0.09
C PRO A 399 20.09 5.54 0.64
N LEU A 400 21.14 4.92 0.08
CA LEU A 400 21.93 3.92 0.82
C LEU A 400 22.91 4.57 1.79
N ALA A 401 23.41 5.78 1.47
CA ALA A 401 24.27 6.55 2.35
C ALA A 401 23.49 7.24 3.47
N ASP A 402 22.32 7.79 3.14
CA ASP A 402 21.38 8.38 4.09
C ASP A 402 19.96 8.14 3.59
N ILE A 403 19.18 7.36 4.34
CA ILE A 403 17.78 7.02 3.97
C ILE A 403 16.89 8.27 3.86
N LYS A 404 17.22 9.37 4.53
CA LYS A 404 16.48 10.62 4.45
C LYS A 404 16.49 11.24 3.06
N ASN A 405 17.45 10.88 2.20
CA ASN A 405 17.45 11.28 0.80
C ASN A 405 16.21 10.82 0.04
N ILE A 406 15.50 9.79 0.54
CA ILE A 406 14.24 9.34 -0.06
C ILE A 406 13.15 10.43 -0.05
N ARG A 407 13.25 11.44 0.80
CA ARG A 407 12.33 12.60 0.85
C ARG A 407 12.58 13.61 -0.28
N HIS A 408 13.75 13.59 -0.88
CA HIS A 408 14.17 14.58 -1.87
C HIS A 408 13.73 14.18 -3.29
N ILE A 409 12.42 13.92 -3.46
CA ILE A 409 11.86 13.48 -4.73
C ILE A 409 11.99 14.57 -5.80
N LYS A 410 12.67 14.26 -6.90
CA LYS A 410 12.85 15.14 -8.08
C LYS A 410 12.01 14.71 -9.28
N LEU A 411 11.74 13.42 -9.42
CA LEU A 411 10.93 12.88 -10.52
C LEU A 411 9.96 11.83 -9.99
N VAL A 412 8.74 11.86 -10.48
CA VAL A 412 7.74 10.80 -10.26
C VAL A 412 7.13 10.43 -11.61
N ILE A 413 7.30 9.19 -12.00
CA ILE A 413 6.66 8.56 -13.16
C ILE A 413 5.81 7.40 -12.65
N LYS A 414 4.55 7.35 -13.07
CA LYS A 414 3.65 6.22 -12.83
C LYS A 414 2.98 5.83 -14.14
N ASP A 415 3.01 4.54 -14.49
CA ASP A 415 2.51 4.03 -15.76
C ASP A 415 3.01 4.89 -16.95
N GLY A 416 4.31 5.30 -16.92
CA GLY A 416 4.95 6.12 -17.96
C GLY A 416 4.54 7.59 -18.03
N THR A 417 3.63 8.03 -17.17
CA THR A 417 3.19 9.44 -17.07
C THR A 417 4.01 10.15 -16.01
N ILE A 418 4.55 11.33 -16.36
CA ILE A 418 5.31 12.18 -15.43
C ILE A 418 4.34 13.02 -14.61
N TYR A 419 4.37 12.87 -13.28
CA TYR A 419 3.57 13.63 -12.31
C TYR A 419 4.37 14.71 -11.60
N LYS A 420 5.69 14.55 -11.49
CA LYS A 420 6.63 15.51 -10.91
C LYS A 420 7.94 15.51 -11.71
N LYS A 421 8.50 16.69 -11.93
CA LYS A 421 9.79 16.90 -12.62
C LYS A 421 10.42 18.20 -12.12
#